data_e0bdbddb7d1690da4a95f504a7364499
#
_entry.id   e0bdbddb7d1690da4a95f504a7364499
#
_cell.length_a   1.000
_cell.length_b   1.000
_cell.length_c   1.000
_cell.angle_alpha   90.00
_cell.angle_beta   90.00
_cell.angle_gamma   90.00
#
_symmetry.space_group_name_H-M   'P 1'
#
loop_
_entity.id
_entity.type
_entity.pdbx_description
1 polymer ?
#
loop_
_entity_poly.entity_id
_entity_poly.type
_entity_poly.pdbx_seq_one_letter_code
_entity_poly.pdbx_strand_id
1 'polypeptide(L)'
;RRERVAAARDEARAARKLARLQKDAESLREWLATNPDDKIGSRCRVLKSNRTDNDSAKMATSHGVIQGYAGVATVDAKHQIVLHAEAHGTGSEHSLLLPSITAVEQFREPNTVITADAGYHSDANMAALEAKGINALLADTGMRQRDERFATQARHKQRPDPLHDKSANKKKPAHFTPSDFHYDPEQGSCH
;
A
#
# COMPACT_ATOMS: atom_id res chain seq x y z
N ARG A 1 -32.88 -41.20 21.60
CA ARG A 1 -33.37 -39.84 21.26
C ARG A 1 -32.20 -38.85 21.06
N ARG A 2 -31.17 -38.81 21.94
CA ARG A 2 -30.03 -37.93 21.84
C ARG A 2 -29.19 -38.21 20.59
N GLU A 3 -28.96 -39.47 20.26
CA GLU A 3 -28.19 -39.87 19.07
C GLU A 3 -28.89 -39.47 17.76
N ARG A 4 -30.21 -39.59 17.65
CA ARG A 4 -30.98 -39.12 16.49
C ARG A 4 -30.89 -37.60 16.31
N VAL A 5 -30.88 -36.85 17.41
CA VAL A 5 -30.70 -35.39 17.34
C VAL A 5 -29.28 -35.02 16.93
N ALA A 6 -28.26 -35.73 17.40
CA ALA A 6 -26.87 -35.50 17.00
C ALA A 6 -26.70 -35.81 15.51
N ALA A 7 -27.18 -36.96 15.04
CA ALA A 7 -27.11 -37.33 13.61
C ALA A 7 -27.79 -36.29 12.69
N ALA A 8 -28.99 -35.83 13.07
CA ALA A 8 -29.70 -34.78 12.31
C ALA A 8 -28.98 -33.43 12.31
N ARG A 9 -28.25 -33.08 13.38
CA ARG A 9 -27.41 -31.87 13.42
C ARG A 9 -26.18 -32.00 12.52
N ASP A 10 -25.57 -33.16 12.51
CA ASP A 10 -24.37 -33.41 11.67
C ASP A 10 -24.77 -33.41 10.20
N GLU A 11 -25.88 -34.01 9.83
CA GLU A 11 -26.42 -33.98 8.47
C GLU A 11 -26.75 -32.54 8.02
N ALA A 12 -27.44 -31.77 8.86
CA ALA A 12 -27.71 -30.37 8.56
C ALA A 12 -26.46 -29.52 8.43
N ARG A 13 -25.41 -29.81 9.22
CA ARG A 13 -24.10 -29.16 9.11
C ARG A 13 -23.40 -29.52 7.81
N ALA A 14 -23.44 -30.79 7.44
CA ALA A 14 -22.86 -31.27 6.17
C ALA A 14 -23.58 -30.64 4.96
N ALA A 15 -24.89 -30.57 4.95
CA ALA A 15 -25.69 -29.93 3.92
C ALA A 15 -25.36 -28.42 3.77
N ARG A 16 -25.25 -27.69 4.87
CA ARG A 16 -24.84 -26.27 4.86
C ARG A 16 -23.42 -26.11 4.30
N LYS A 17 -22.49 -26.99 4.67
CA LYS A 17 -21.13 -26.98 4.17
C LYS A 17 -21.09 -27.23 2.64
N LEU A 18 -21.87 -28.19 2.18
CA LEU A 18 -21.97 -28.51 0.75
C LEU A 18 -22.53 -27.32 -0.04
N ALA A 19 -23.63 -26.73 0.41
CA ALA A 19 -24.25 -25.57 -0.23
C ALA A 19 -23.26 -24.39 -0.32
N ARG A 20 -22.48 -24.16 0.74
CA ARG A 20 -21.45 -23.12 0.75
C ARG A 20 -20.36 -23.42 -0.28
N LEU A 21 -19.86 -24.65 -0.33
CA LEU A 21 -18.82 -25.05 -1.30
C LEU A 21 -19.30 -24.95 -2.75
N GLN A 22 -20.56 -25.27 -3.01
CA GLN A 22 -21.16 -25.10 -4.33
C GLN A 22 -21.21 -23.63 -4.74
N LYS A 23 -21.68 -22.76 -3.86
CA LYS A 23 -21.71 -21.31 -4.09
C LYS A 23 -20.29 -20.74 -4.31
N ASP A 24 -19.32 -21.17 -3.49
CA ASP A 24 -17.92 -20.76 -3.65
C ASP A 24 -17.34 -21.22 -4.99
N ALA A 25 -17.68 -22.43 -5.44
CA ALA A 25 -17.26 -22.97 -6.74
C ALA A 25 -17.88 -22.23 -7.92
N GLU A 26 -19.16 -21.87 -7.85
CA GLU A 26 -19.82 -21.03 -8.86
C GLU A 26 -19.17 -19.66 -8.97
N SER A 27 -19.03 -18.96 -7.84
CA SER A 27 -18.37 -17.66 -7.79
C SER A 27 -16.92 -17.70 -8.31
N LEU A 28 -16.21 -18.81 -8.08
CA LEU A 28 -14.86 -18.98 -8.61
C LEU A 28 -14.87 -19.19 -10.12
N ARG A 29 -15.83 -19.95 -10.67
CA ARG A 29 -15.98 -20.13 -12.13
C ARG A 29 -16.30 -18.82 -12.83
N GLU A 30 -17.22 -18.03 -12.26
CA GLU A 30 -17.55 -16.70 -12.79
C GLU A 30 -16.33 -15.78 -12.79
N TRP A 31 -15.57 -15.79 -11.68
CA TRP A 31 -14.36 -14.99 -11.57
C TRP A 31 -13.31 -15.41 -12.60
N LEU A 32 -13.09 -16.70 -12.82
CA LEU A 32 -12.15 -17.20 -13.83
C LEU A 32 -12.60 -16.87 -15.25
N ALA A 33 -13.89 -16.85 -15.52
CA ALA A 33 -14.42 -16.45 -16.82
C ALA A 33 -14.19 -14.96 -17.11
N THR A 34 -14.23 -14.10 -16.11
CA THR A 34 -13.97 -12.66 -16.24
C THR A 34 -12.48 -12.31 -16.16
N ASN A 35 -11.64 -13.19 -15.62
CA ASN A 35 -10.19 -12.99 -15.47
C ASN A 35 -9.42 -14.19 -16.02
N PRO A 36 -9.41 -14.40 -17.36
CA PRO A 36 -8.80 -15.57 -17.97
C PRO A 36 -7.27 -15.56 -17.93
N ASP A 37 -6.67 -14.37 -17.85
CA ASP A 37 -5.22 -14.20 -17.89
C ASP A 37 -4.60 -14.20 -16.52
N ASP A 38 -3.42 -14.81 -16.42
CA ASP A 38 -2.61 -14.77 -15.22
C ASP A 38 -2.04 -13.36 -14.97
N LYS A 39 -2.12 -12.87 -13.75
CA LYS A 39 -1.45 -11.64 -13.34
C LYS A 39 0.05 -11.87 -13.26
N ILE A 40 0.82 -11.22 -14.14
CA ILE A 40 2.27 -11.41 -14.24
C ILE A 40 3.00 -10.26 -13.52
N GLY A 41 3.93 -10.62 -12.66
CA GLY A 41 4.80 -9.65 -11.96
C GLY A 41 6.05 -9.28 -12.75
N SER A 42 6.81 -8.32 -12.24
CA SER A 42 8.01 -7.75 -12.88
C SER A 42 9.12 -8.76 -13.25
N ARG A 43 9.09 -9.98 -12.67
CA ARG A 43 10.05 -11.05 -12.96
C ARG A 43 9.42 -12.21 -13.74
N CYS A 44 8.40 -11.94 -14.54
CA CYS A 44 7.61 -12.93 -15.28
C CYS A 44 7.06 -14.07 -14.39
N ARG A 45 6.83 -13.80 -13.12
CA ARG A 45 6.23 -14.76 -12.19
C ARG A 45 4.73 -14.51 -12.09
N VAL A 46 3.96 -15.58 -12.09
CA VAL A 46 2.53 -15.51 -11.82
C VAL A 46 2.31 -15.03 -10.39
N LEU A 47 1.57 -13.95 -10.24
CA LEU A 47 1.17 -13.37 -8.97
C LEU A 47 -0.17 -13.98 -8.52
N LYS A 48 -0.36 -14.04 -7.20
CA LYS A 48 -1.66 -14.42 -6.64
C LYS A 48 -2.66 -13.30 -6.89
N SER A 49 -3.75 -13.65 -7.53
CA SER A 49 -4.88 -12.75 -7.77
C SER A 49 -5.74 -12.59 -6.52
N ASN A 50 -6.29 -11.39 -6.35
CA ASN A 50 -7.31 -11.13 -5.35
C ASN A 50 -8.69 -11.30 -5.99
N ARG A 51 -9.48 -12.24 -5.48
CA ARG A 51 -10.83 -12.53 -6.01
C ARG A 51 -11.82 -11.39 -5.82
N THR A 52 -11.61 -10.55 -4.81
CA THR A 52 -12.50 -9.41 -4.52
C THR A 52 -12.16 -8.19 -5.37
N ASP A 53 -10.88 -8.02 -5.68
CA ASP A 53 -10.34 -6.87 -6.40
C ASP A 53 -9.04 -7.28 -7.10
N ASN A 54 -9.18 -7.77 -8.34
CA ASN A 54 -8.04 -8.31 -9.10
C ASN A 54 -7.04 -7.23 -9.53
N ASP A 55 -7.46 -5.98 -9.60
CA ASP A 55 -6.59 -4.87 -10.00
C ASP A 55 -5.63 -4.45 -8.88
N SER A 56 -5.99 -4.73 -7.64
CA SER A 56 -5.14 -4.43 -6.49
C SER A 56 -3.86 -5.26 -6.45
N ALA A 57 -2.82 -4.73 -5.79
CA ALA A 57 -1.56 -5.41 -5.58
C ALA A 57 -1.32 -5.79 -4.12
N LYS A 58 -0.59 -6.89 -3.93
CA LYS A 58 -0.07 -7.27 -2.63
C LYS A 58 1.23 -6.52 -2.36
N MET A 59 1.23 -5.64 -1.37
CA MET A 59 2.34 -4.76 -1.05
C MET A 59 2.87 -5.01 0.35
N ALA A 60 4.20 -5.02 0.49
CA ALA A 60 4.87 -5.08 1.78
C ALA A 60 5.00 -3.67 2.37
N THR A 61 4.60 -3.51 3.62
CA THR A 61 4.74 -2.26 4.37
C THR A 61 5.50 -2.51 5.68
N SER A 62 5.87 -1.45 6.38
CA SER A 62 6.49 -1.55 7.71
C SER A 62 5.60 -2.25 8.76
N HIS A 63 4.30 -2.30 8.52
CA HIS A 63 3.32 -2.93 9.40
C HIS A 63 2.83 -4.30 8.90
N GLY A 64 3.47 -4.85 7.87
CA GLY A 64 3.11 -6.14 7.28
C GLY A 64 2.71 -6.03 5.81
N VAL A 65 1.93 -7.00 5.35
CA VAL A 65 1.49 -7.07 3.96
C VAL A 65 0.05 -6.61 3.84
N ILE A 66 -0.18 -5.65 2.96
CA ILE A 66 -1.51 -5.14 2.63
C ILE A 66 -1.87 -5.48 1.19
N GLN A 67 -3.16 -5.50 0.89
CA GLN A 67 -3.70 -5.50 -0.45
C GLN A 67 -4.23 -4.10 -0.75
N GLY A 68 -3.80 -3.50 -1.86
CA GLY A 68 -4.18 -2.11 -2.17
C GLY A 68 -3.55 -1.58 -3.45
N TYR A 69 -3.48 -0.27 -3.55
CA TYR A 69 -2.98 0.47 -4.70
C TYR A 69 -1.83 1.39 -4.29
N ALA A 70 -0.89 1.59 -5.20
CA ALA A 70 0.09 2.68 -5.10
C ALA A 70 -0.56 3.94 -5.68
N GLY A 71 -0.79 4.95 -4.84
CA GLY A 71 -1.24 6.27 -5.28
C GLY A 71 -0.05 7.14 -5.67
N VAL A 72 -0.05 7.66 -6.89
CA VAL A 72 0.97 8.59 -7.39
C VAL A 72 0.30 9.93 -7.67
N ALA A 73 0.92 11.00 -7.19
CA ALA A 73 0.48 12.36 -7.47
C ALA A 73 1.65 13.23 -7.95
N THR A 74 1.43 13.98 -9.02
CA THR A 74 2.37 15.00 -9.49
C THR A 74 1.83 16.37 -9.09
N VAL A 75 2.65 17.11 -8.36
CA VAL A 75 2.26 18.37 -7.72
C VAL A 75 3.16 19.51 -8.19
N ASP A 76 2.59 20.66 -8.48
CA ASP A 76 3.34 21.89 -8.70
C ASP A 76 3.96 22.37 -7.38
N ALA A 77 5.27 22.60 -7.39
CA ALA A 77 6.01 22.99 -6.18
C ALA A 77 5.66 24.41 -5.70
N LYS A 78 5.30 25.31 -6.62
CA LYS A 78 5.05 26.71 -6.30
C LYS A 78 3.70 26.94 -5.63
N HIS A 79 2.66 26.31 -6.17
CA HIS A 79 1.27 26.55 -5.74
C HIS A 79 0.66 25.33 -5.03
N GLN A 80 1.41 24.21 -4.92
CA GLN A 80 0.94 22.97 -4.29
C GLN A 80 -0.32 22.41 -4.95
N ILE A 81 -0.48 22.64 -6.27
CA ILE A 81 -1.62 22.15 -7.04
C ILE A 81 -1.30 20.73 -7.54
N VAL A 82 -2.22 19.81 -7.35
CA VAL A 82 -2.14 18.47 -7.93
C VAL A 82 -2.46 18.56 -9.42
N LEU A 83 -1.46 18.31 -10.27
CA LEU A 83 -1.58 18.36 -11.73
C LEU A 83 -2.07 17.03 -12.30
N HIS A 84 -1.69 15.92 -11.65
CA HIS A 84 -2.07 14.56 -12.02
C HIS A 84 -2.08 13.68 -10.78
N ALA A 85 -3.05 12.78 -10.68
CA ALA A 85 -3.11 11.77 -9.64
C ALA A 85 -3.72 10.49 -10.19
N GLU A 86 -3.09 9.35 -9.91
CA GLU A 86 -3.55 8.04 -10.37
C GLU A 86 -3.25 6.96 -9.33
N ALA A 87 -4.08 5.93 -9.30
CA ALA A 87 -3.91 4.77 -8.43
C ALA A 87 -3.56 3.54 -9.28
N HIS A 88 -2.47 2.88 -8.94
CA HIS A 88 -1.95 1.73 -9.69
C HIS A 88 -1.94 0.47 -8.84
N GLY A 89 -2.45 -0.62 -9.39
CA GLY A 89 -2.41 -1.95 -8.77
C GLY A 89 -1.02 -2.60 -8.87
N THR A 90 0.02 -1.87 -8.49
CA THR A 90 1.40 -2.35 -8.46
C THR A 90 2.06 -2.01 -7.13
N GLY A 91 2.93 -2.91 -6.65
CA GLY A 91 3.76 -2.64 -5.47
C GLY A 91 5.12 -2.01 -5.80
N SER A 92 5.39 -1.72 -7.09
CA SER A 92 6.64 -1.12 -7.55
C SER A 92 6.36 0.27 -8.11
N GLU A 93 7.00 1.29 -7.54
CA GLU A 93 6.86 2.68 -7.96
C GLU A 93 7.78 3.04 -9.14
N HIS A 94 8.84 2.26 -9.37
CA HIS A 94 9.82 2.56 -10.42
C HIS A 94 9.21 2.76 -11.81
N SER A 95 8.24 1.92 -12.19
CA SER A 95 7.59 1.98 -13.49
C SER A 95 6.60 3.13 -13.65
N LEU A 96 6.26 3.83 -12.56
CA LEU A 96 5.23 4.88 -12.55
C LEU A 96 5.80 6.28 -12.82
N LEU A 97 7.12 6.47 -12.75
CA LEU A 97 7.75 7.78 -12.94
C LEU A 97 7.48 8.37 -14.33
N LEU A 98 7.85 7.64 -15.37
CA LEU A 98 7.75 8.14 -16.74
C LEU A 98 6.29 8.37 -17.18
N PRO A 99 5.33 7.49 -16.90
CA PRO A 99 3.92 7.76 -17.13
C PRO A 99 3.43 9.03 -16.44
N SER A 100 3.78 9.22 -15.17
CA SER A 100 3.38 10.41 -14.39
C SER A 100 3.97 11.71 -14.98
N ILE A 101 5.23 11.69 -15.44
CA ILE A 101 5.85 12.83 -16.13
C ILE A 101 5.13 13.12 -17.46
N THR A 102 4.83 12.07 -18.21
CA THR A 102 4.12 12.21 -19.50
C THR A 102 2.73 12.80 -19.31
N ALA A 103 2.03 12.41 -18.26
CA ALA A 103 0.68 12.94 -17.96
C ALA A 103 0.67 14.44 -17.69
N VAL A 104 1.78 15.01 -17.24
CA VAL A 104 1.91 16.46 -16.96
C VAL A 104 2.76 17.22 -18.00
N GLU A 105 3.08 16.59 -19.13
CA GLU A 105 3.97 17.17 -20.15
C GLU A 105 3.48 18.56 -20.60
N GLN A 106 2.19 18.77 -20.77
CA GLN A 106 1.59 20.04 -21.16
C GLN A 106 1.82 21.20 -20.18
N PHE A 107 2.17 20.90 -18.95
CA PHE A 107 2.42 21.89 -17.89
C PHE A 107 3.93 22.13 -17.68
N ARG A 108 4.78 21.38 -18.38
CA ARG A 108 6.23 21.49 -18.23
C ARG A 108 6.79 22.61 -19.14
N GLU A 109 7.67 23.39 -18.57
CA GLU A 109 8.51 24.33 -19.29
C GLU A 109 9.92 23.72 -19.51
N PRO A 110 10.72 24.25 -20.45
CA PRO A 110 12.07 23.73 -20.73
C PRO A 110 13.00 23.62 -19.51
N ASN A 111 12.82 24.51 -18.52
CA ASN A 111 13.63 24.55 -17.30
C ASN A 111 12.96 23.88 -16.11
N THR A 112 11.84 23.21 -16.30
CA THR A 112 11.15 22.52 -15.21
C THR A 112 12.05 21.39 -14.66
N VAL A 113 12.25 21.39 -13.35
CA VAL A 113 12.97 20.32 -12.63
C VAL A 113 11.96 19.37 -12.00
N ILE A 114 12.04 18.09 -12.33
CA ILE A 114 11.25 17.04 -11.73
C ILE A 114 11.95 16.55 -10.46
N THR A 115 11.26 16.50 -9.34
CA THR A 115 11.78 15.92 -8.11
C THR A 115 10.96 14.70 -7.73
N ALA A 116 11.62 13.61 -7.37
CA ALA A 116 10.96 12.40 -6.91
C ALA A 116 11.78 11.71 -5.81
N ASP A 117 11.13 10.87 -5.02
CA ASP A 117 11.78 10.15 -3.93
C ASP A 117 12.62 8.95 -4.44
N ALA A 118 13.27 8.25 -3.50
CA ALA A 118 14.12 7.12 -3.81
C ALA A 118 13.34 5.88 -4.34
N GLY A 119 12.02 5.83 -4.16
CA GLY A 119 11.16 4.77 -4.69
C GLY A 119 11.13 4.74 -6.22
N TYR A 120 11.37 5.89 -6.85
CA TYR A 120 11.41 6.03 -8.32
C TYR A 120 12.80 5.86 -8.93
N HIS A 121 13.85 5.77 -8.10
CA HIS A 121 15.21 5.66 -8.59
C HIS A 121 15.49 4.27 -9.19
N SER A 122 15.87 4.24 -10.47
CA SER A 122 16.40 3.05 -11.16
C SER A 122 17.28 3.49 -12.32
N ASP A 123 18.24 2.65 -12.70
CA ASP A 123 19.12 2.93 -13.84
C ASP A 123 18.33 3.15 -15.14
N ALA A 124 17.25 2.38 -15.32
CA ALA A 124 16.35 2.52 -16.48
C ALA A 124 15.66 3.87 -16.51
N ASN A 125 15.16 4.36 -15.36
CA ASN A 125 14.54 5.67 -15.27
C ASN A 125 15.56 6.80 -15.50
N MET A 126 16.76 6.68 -14.92
CA MET A 126 17.82 7.69 -15.13
C MET A 126 18.20 7.79 -16.60
N ALA A 127 18.46 6.66 -17.27
CA ALA A 127 18.77 6.63 -18.69
C ALA A 127 17.62 7.18 -19.56
N ALA A 128 16.37 6.89 -19.21
CA ALA A 128 15.22 7.40 -19.97
C ALA A 128 15.00 8.91 -19.78
N LEU A 129 15.25 9.45 -18.59
CA LEU A 129 15.19 10.88 -18.32
C LEU A 129 16.28 11.64 -19.09
N GLU A 130 17.51 11.10 -19.10
CA GLU A 130 18.63 11.65 -19.86
C GLU A 130 18.34 11.64 -21.37
N ALA A 131 17.90 10.51 -21.91
CA ALA A 131 17.56 10.37 -23.33
C ALA A 131 16.46 11.34 -23.78
N LYS A 132 15.53 11.70 -22.88
CA LYS A 132 14.47 12.68 -23.14
C LYS A 132 14.85 14.13 -22.81
N GLY A 133 16.06 14.37 -22.31
CA GLY A 133 16.51 15.70 -21.89
C GLY A 133 15.68 16.28 -20.74
N ILE A 134 15.14 15.43 -19.88
CA ILE A 134 14.32 15.85 -18.72
C ILE A 134 15.24 16.12 -17.54
N ASN A 135 15.23 17.37 -17.07
CA ASN A 135 15.96 17.73 -15.86
C ASN A 135 15.25 17.16 -14.62
N ALA A 136 15.91 16.25 -13.92
CA ALA A 136 15.31 15.56 -12.78
C ALA A 136 16.30 15.38 -11.61
N LEU A 137 15.77 15.47 -10.39
CA LEU A 137 16.46 15.18 -9.15
C LEU A 137 15.74 14.03 -8.44
N LEU A 138 16.31 12.83 -8.56
CA LEU A 138 15.83 11.65 -7.87
C LEU A 138 16.78 11.28 -6.73
N ALA A 139 16.23 11.00 -5.57
CA ALA A 139 17.03 10.53 -4.44
C ALA A 139 17.55 9.12 -4.73
N ASP A 140 18.87 8.93 -4.63
CA ASP A 140 19.49 7.62 -4.79
C ASP A 140 19.27 6.77 -3.53
N THR A 141 18.79 5.55 -3.70
CA THR A 141 18.58 4.59 -2.60
C THR A 141 19.85 4.24 -1.83
N GLY A 142 21.02 4.30 -2.49
CA GLY A 142 22.33 4.02 -1.91
C GLY A 142 23.08 5.24 -1.36
N MET A 143 22.55 6.45 -1.54
CA MET A 143 23.25 7.69 -1.20
C MET A 143 23.73 7.71 0.26
N ARG A 144 22.87 7.37 1.20
CA ARG A 144 23.22 7.39 2.63
C ARG A 144 24.31 6.39 3.02
N GLN A 145 24.48 5.32 2.26
CA GLN A 145 25.54 4.33 2.51
C GLN A 145 26.90 4.81 1.99
N ARG A 146 26.91 5.67 0.98
CA ARG A 146 28.13 6.17 0.32
C ARG A 146 28.59 7.54 0.84
N ASP A 147 27.72 8.31 1.45
CA ASP A 147 28.01 9.65 1.94
C ASP A 147 28.54 9.57 3.38
N GLU A 148 29.76 10.08 3.61
CA GLU A 148 30.44 10.10 4.90
C GLU A 148 29.61 10.81 5.99
N ARG A 149 28.79 11.78 5.63
CA ARG A 149 27.88 12.48 6.57
C ARG A 149 26.92 11.52 7.27
N PHE A 150 26.62 10.39 6.66
CA PHE A 150 25.72 9.38 7.20
C PHE A 150 26.42 8.12 7.72
N ALA A 151 27.78 8.08 7.70
CA ALA A 151 28.56 6.91 8.14
C ALA A 151 28.26 6.47 9.58
N THR A 152 27.84 7.40 10.44
CA THR A 152 27.51 7.12 11.84
C THR A 152 26.02 6.90 12.08
N GLN A 153 25.17 6.95 11.06
CA GLN A 153 23.71 6.86 11.19
C GLN A 153 23.25 5.54 11.83
N ALA A 154 23.97 4.44 11.61
CA ALA A 154 23.68 3.16 12.23
C ALA A 154 23.82 3.19 13.76
N ARG A 155 24.72 4.05 14.28
CA ARG A 155 24.92 4.24 15.73
C ARG A 155 23.72 4.89 16.40
N HIS A 156 23.02 5.76 15.67
CA HIS A 156 21.84 6.47 16.17
C HIS A 156 20.58 5.59 16.17
N LYS A 157 20.54 4.53 15.39
CA LYS A 157 19.45 3.55 15.43
C LYS A 157 19.43 2.70 16.70
N GLN A 158 20.59 2.53 17.32
CA GLN A 158 20.76 1.70 18.54
C GLN A 158 20.69 2.51 19.84
N ARG A 159 20.83 3.82 19.78
CA ARG A 159 20.71 4.72 20.94
C ARG A 159 19.57 5.68 20.68
N PRO A 160 18.63 5.83 21.62
CA PRO A 160 17.63 6.87 21.54
C PRO A 160 18.33 8.22 21.39
N ASP A 161 18.11 8.90 20.27
CA ASP A 161 18.57 10.28 20.10
C ASP A 161 17.59 11.18 20.87
N PRO A 162 18.03 11.89 21.92
CA PRO A 162 17.16 12.78 22.68
C PRO A 162 16.49 13.86 21.82
N LEU A 163 17.10 14.21 20.68
CA LEU A 163 16.55 15.22 19.76
C LEU A 163 15.56 14.61 18.76
N HIS A 164 15.64 13.30 18.51
CA HIS A 164 14.83 12.59 17.52
C HIS A 164 14.08 11.38 18.08
N ASP A 165 14.10 11.20 19.39
CA ASP A 165 13.35 10.14 20.04
C ASP A 165 11.85 10.42 19.94
N LYS A 166 11.26 9.90 18.87
CA LYS A 166 9.81 9.94 18.64
C LYS A 166 9.03 9.10 19.66
N SER A 167 9.72 8.25 20.44
CA SER A 167 9.07 7.43 21.48
C SER A 167 8.95 8.19 22.80
N ALA A 168 9.90 9.07 23.12
CA ALA A 168 9.88 9.84 24.35
C ALA A 168 8.70 10.84 24.44
N ASN A 169 8.19 11.31 23.29
CA ASN A 169 7.07 12.24 23.19
C ASN A 169 5.75 11.61 22.74
N LYS A 170 5.72 10.34 22.45
CA LYS A 170 4.47 9.62 22.24
C LYS A 170 3.93 9.16 23.59
N LYS A 171 3.40 10.09 24.38
CA LYS A 171 2.19 9.73 25.14
C LYS A 171 1.23 9.20 24.08
N LYS A 172 1.07 7.86 24.00
CA LYS A 172 -0.02 7.28 23.24
C LYS A 172 -1.26 8.07 23.62
N PRO A 173 -2.03 8.64 22.69
CA PRO A 173 -3.28 9.26 23.06
C PRO A 173 -3.98 8.22 23.94
N ALA A 174 -4.34 8.61 25.15
CA ALA A 174 -5.05 7.74 26.05
C ALA A 174 -6.34 7.37 25.31
N HIS A 175 -6.41 6.14 24.81
CA HIS A 175 -7.66 5.66 24.26
C HIS A 175 -8.63 5.59 25.41
N PHE A 176 -9.80 6.16 25.24
CA PHE A 176 -10.88 6.00 26.20
C PHE A 176 -11.16 4.53 26.38
N THR A 177 -11.18 4.10 27.61
CA THR A 177 -11.55 2.73 28.01
C THR A 177 -12.96 2.75 28.57
N PRO A 178 -13.67 1.63 28.66
CA PRO A 178 -15.01 1.61 29.27
C PRO A 178 -15.06 2.15 30.69
N SER A 179 -13.93 2.14 31.42
CA SER A 179 -13.80 2.71 32.75
C SER A 179 -13.73 4.25 32.79
N ASP A 180 -13.52 4.87 31.66
CA ASP A 180 -13.46 6.34 31.54
C ASP A 180 -14.87 6.96 31.34
N PHE A 181 -15.88 6.10 31.20
CA PHE A 181 -17.27 6.49 31.00
C PHE A 181 -18.12 6.13 32.23
N HIS A 182 -18.81 7.12 32.76
CA HIS A 182 -19.81 6.90 33.81
C HIS A 182 -21.21 6.89 33.17
N TYR A 183 -21.91 5.77 33.31
CA TYR A 183 -23.30 5.67 32.87
C TYR A 183 -24.23 6.15 33.98
N ASP A 184 -25.04 7.15 33.68
CA ASP A 184 -26.09 7.64 34.54
C ASP A 184 -27.43 6.95 34.17
N PRO A 185 -27.94 6.02 35.00
CA PRO A 185 -29.16 5.31 34.69
C PRO A 185 -30.43 6.18 34.78
N GLU A 186 -30.41 7.30 35.50
CA GLU A 186 -31.55 8.20 35.61
C GLU A 186 -31.72 9.09 34.39
N GLN A 187 -30.59 9.50 33.78
CA GLN A 187 -30.58 10.32 32.59
C GLN A 187 -30.39 9.50 31.29
N GLY A 188 -30.04 8.23 31.40
CA GLY A 188 -29.80 7.35 30.26
C GLY A 188 -28.60 7.79 29.42
N SER A 189 -27.65 8.56 29.98
CA SER A 189 -26.51 9.14 29.31
C SER A 189 -25.17 8.66 29.88
N CYS A 190 -24.13 8.63 29.03
CA CYS A 190 -22.74 8.38 29.43
C CYS A 190 -21.98 9.69 29.45
N HIS A 191 -21.23 9.93 30.52
CA HIS A 191 -20.35 11.09 30.72
C HIS A 191 -18.90 10.66 30.84
#